data_d62b2855d26922a35b73adfe1954830a
#
_entry.id   d62b2855d26922a35b73adfe1954830a
#
_cell.length_a   1.000
_cell.length_b   1.000
_cell.length_c   1.000
_cell.angle_alpha   90.00
_cell.angle_beta   90.00
_cell.angle_gamma   90.00
#
_symmetry.space_group_name_H-M   'P 1'
#
loop_
_entity.id
_entity.type
_entity.pdbx_description
1 polymer ?
#
loop_
_entity_poly.entity_id
_entity_poly.type
_entity_poly.pdbx_seq_one_letter_code
_entity_poly.pdbx_strand_id
1 'polypeptide(L)'
;ETELRQMYYSTGLKGIARKDIGRAETLIFDTLADLAEKGIPSSAVEAAVNTVEFNYRESNSGNFPRGLAAMLQALSVWLYDASPLTGLAWEAPLAHIKERLASGERVFENAIRSCFLENESRSLVILTPDAGLAARQEKEERSRLDRIQAAASPAEREEVCRITRELKAAQ
;
A
#
# COMPACT_ATOMS: atom_id res chain seq x y z
N GLU A 1 -4.23 1.59 -2.20
CA GLU A 1 -4.06 0.12 -2.13
C GLU A 1 -5.38 -0.57 -2.45
N THR A 2 -5.33 -1.67 -3.18
CA THR A 2 -6.50 -2.40 -3.73
C THR A 2 -6.76 -3.73 -3.02
N GLU A 3 -5.92 -4.09 -2.05
CA GLU A 3 -5.97 -5.39 -1.35
C GLU A 3 -6.94 -5.39 -0.17
N LEU A 4 -7.55 -4.27 0.14
CA LEU A 4 -8.52 -4.12 1.20
C LEU A 4 -9.95 -4.08 0.65
N ARG A 5 -10.93 -4.43 1.49
CA ARG A 5 -12.35 -4.34 1.14
C ARG A 5 -12.76 -2.93 0.66
N GLN A 6 -12.17 -1.91 1.23
CA GLN A 6 -12.29 -0.53 0.78
C GLN A 6 -10.93 -0.05 0.33
N MET A 7 -10.85 0.35 -0.92
CA MET A 7 -9.63 0.93 -1.48
C MET A 7 -9.29 2.26 -0.78
N TYR A 8 -8.02 2.51 -0.57
CA TYR A 8 -7.55 3.82 -0.18
C TYR A 8 -6.41 4.28 -1.10
N TYR A 9 -6.27 5.57 -1.19
CA TYR A 9 -5.17 6.22 -1.89
C TYR A 9 -4.33 6.99 -0.86
N SER A 10 -3.02 6.86 -0.96
CA SER A 10 -2.09 7.63 -0.13
C SER A 10 -1.07 8.35 -1.00
N THR A 11 -0.82 9.59 -0.67
CA THR A 11 0.24 10.40 -1.27
C THR A 11 0.90 11.23 -0.19
N GLY A 12 2.16 11.60 -0.39
CA GLY A 12 2.86 12.40 0.59
C GLY A 12 4.30 12.69 0.18
N LEU A 13 4.97 13.46 1.03
CA LEU A 13 6.34 13.87 0.84
C LEU A 13 7.22 13.34 1.99
N LYS A 14 8.42 12.91 1.66
CA LYS A 14 9.43 12.48 2.62
C LYS A 14 10.56 13.49 2.68
N GLY A 15 11.11 13.73 3.88
CA GLY A 15 12.27 14.60 4.08
C GLY A 15 11.95 16.09 4.04
N ILE A 16 10.68 16.48 4.28
CA ILE A 16 10.29 17.89 4.39
C ILE A 16 10.53 18.43 5.81
N ALA A 17 10.78 19.72 5.91
CA ALA A 17 10.88 20.37 7.21
C ALA A 17 9.49 20.48 7.86
N ARG A 18 9.43 20.37 9.20
CA ARG A 18 8.18 20.44 9.96
C ARG A 18 7.34 21.68 9.66
N LYS A 19 8.00 22.82 9.41
CA LYS A 19 7.34 24.10 9.05
C LYS A 19 6.65 24.06 7.69
N ASP A 20 7.01 23.14 6.81
CA ASP A 20 6.50 23.07 5.43
C ASP A 20 5.37 22.04 5.27
N ILE A 21 4.92 21.39 6.35
CA ILE A 21 3.88 20.35 6.31
C ILE A 21 2.59 20.91 5.71
N GLY A 22 2.09 22.03 6.21
CA GLY A 22 0.87 22.67 5.69
C GLY A 22 1.01 23.07 4.23
N ARG A 23 2.18 23.55 3.82
CA ARG A 23 2.46 23.87 2.42
C ARG A 23 2.45 22.64 1.52
N ALA A 24 2.95 21.51 2.02
CA ALA A 24 2.92 20.25 1.29
C ALA A 24 1.49 19.74 1.08
N GLU A 25 0.65 19.83 2.11
CA GLU A 25 -0.76 19.47 2.02
C GLU A 25 -1.49 20.36 1.01
N THR A 26 -1.36 21.67 1.13
CA THR A 26 -1.94 22.63 0.18
C THR A 26 -1.50 22.33 -1.25
N LEU A 27 -0.21 22.10 -1.48
CA LEU A 27 0.33 21.81 -2.80
C LEU A 27 -0.32 20.55 -3.43
N ILE A 28 -0.54 19.50 -2.63
CA ILE A 28 -1.19 18.28 -3.10
C ILE A 28 -2.63 18.59 -3.55
N PHE A 29 -3.41 19.27 -2.71
CA PHE A 29 -4.79 19.57 -3.04
C PHE A 29 -4.94 20.58 -4.19
N ASP A 30 -4.12 21.60 -4.25
CA ASP A 30 -4.10 22.57 -5.36
C ASP A 30 -3.76 21.87 -6.68
N THR A 31 -2.80 20.95 -6.66
CA THR A 31 -2.44 20.16 -7.85
C THR A 31 -3.60 19.26 -8.31
N LEU A 32 -4.28 18.60 -7.39
CA LEU A 32 -5.44 17.76 -7.71
C LEU A 32 -6.61 18.62 -8.24
N ALA A 33 -6.86 19.79 -7.65
CA ALA A 33 -7.88 20.73 -8.10
C ALA A 33 -7.57 21.22 -9.52
N ASP A 34 -6.34 21.61 -9.78
CA ASP A 34 -5.87 22.04 -11.09
C ASP A 34 -6.05 20.97 -12.15
N LEU A 35 -5.70 19.72 -11.85
CA LEU A 35 -5.90 18.58 -12.76
C LEU A 35 -7.39 18.32 -13.02
N ALA A 36 -8.22 18.38 -11.98
CA ALA A 36 -9.67 18.18 -12.11
C ALA A 36 -10.35 19.30 -12.91
N GLU A 37 -9.84 20.54 -12.87
CA GLU A 37 -10.40 21.68 -13.58
C GLU A 37 -9.84 21.81 -15.00
N LYS A 38 -8.51 21.92 -15.12
CA LYS A 38 -7.81 22.19 -16.38
C LYS A 38 -7.73 20.97 -17.29
N GLY A 39 -7.84 19.75 -16.72
CA GLY A 39 -7.72 18.48 -17.43
C GLY A 39 -6.31 17.92 -17.39
N ILE A 40 -6.25 16.62 -17.67
CA ILE A 40 -4.99 15.87 -17.80
C ILE A 40 -4.66 15.80 -19.28
N PRO A 41 -3.42 16.07 -19.72
CA PRO A 41 -3.05 15.92 -21.12
C PRO A 41 -3.36 14.51 -21.65
N SER A 42 -4.05 14.44 -22.80
CA SER A 42 -4.48 13.15 -23.39
C SER A 42 -3.33 12.18 -23.62
N SER A 43 -2.17 12.69 -24.01
CA SER A 43 -0.96 11.87 -24.18
C SER A 43 -0.47 11.25 -22.86
N ALA A 44 -0.63 11.93 -21.72
CA ALA A 44 -0.28 11.39 -20.42
C ALA A 44 -1.28 10.30 -19.99
N VAL A 45 -2.57 10.51 -20.26
CA VAL A 45 -3.62 9.51 -20.00
C VAL A 45 -3.37 8.26 -20.85
N GLU A 46 -3.12 8.42 -22.15
CA GLU A 46 -2.82 7.32 -23.06
C GLU A 46 -1.58 6.53 -22.62
N ALA A 47 -0.50 7.23 -22.29
CA ALA A 47 0.72 6.59 -21.79
C ALA A 47 0.48 5.79 -20.51
N ALA A 48 -0.30 6.32 -19.57
CA ALA A 48 -0.64 5.63 -18.32
C ALA A 48 -1.49 4.39 -18.58
N VAL A 49 -2.53 4.48 -19.40
CA VAL A 49 -3.42 3.37 -19.79
C VAL A 49 -2.63 2.25 -20.48
N ASN A 50 -1.75 2.62 -21.44
CA ASN A 50 -0.92 1.66 -22.14
C ASN A 50 0.08 0.96 -21.20
N THR A 51 0.66 1.69 -20.25
CA THR A 51 1.56 1.13 -19.23
C THR A 51 0.84 0.12 -18.34
N VAL A 52 -0.37 0.45 -17.89
CA VAL A 52 -1.20 -0.46 -17.08
C VAL A 52 -1.56 -1.71 -17.86
N GLU A 53 -2.01 -1.56 -19.11
CA GLU A 53 -2.34 -2.70 -19.98
C GLU A 53 -1.13 -3.60 -20.24
N PHE A 54 0.02 -3.01 -20.55
CA PHE A 54 1.27 -3.75 -20.74
C PHE A 54 1.63 -4.56 -19.51
N ASN A 55 1.57 -3.96 -18.32
CA ASN A 55 1.89 -4.65 -17.07
C ASN A 55 0.96 -5.84 -16.81
N TYR A 56 -0.33 -5.71 -17.09
CA TYR A 56 -1.28 -6.82 -16.95
C TYR A 56 -1.02 -7.93 -17.98
N ARG A 57 -0.74 -7.59 -19.23
CA ARG A 57 -0.44 -8.57 -20.30
C ARG A 57 0.84 -9.34 -20.03
N GLU A 58 1.90 -8.66 -19.65
CA GLU A 58 3.20 -9.28 -19.36
C GLU A 58 3.17 -10.11 -18.08
N SER A 59 2.31 -9.79 -17.12
CA SER A 59 2.25 -10.43 -15.79
C SER A 59 3.64 -10.59 -15.18
N ASN A 60 4.49 -9.55 -15.37
CA ASN A 60 5.87 -9.59 -14.94
C ASN A 60 5.98 -9.37 -13.44
N SER A 61 6.20 -10.46 -12.72
CA SER A 61 6.40 -10.46 -11.26
C SER A 61 7.88 -10.42 -10.86
N GLY A 62 8.80 -10.17 -11.80
CA GLY A 62 10.24 -10.21 -11.55
C GLY A 62 10.70 -11.58 -11.06
N ASN A 63 11.41 -11.63 -9.95
CA ASN A 63 11.85 -12.88 -9.31
C ASN A 63 10.74 -13.56 -8.47
N PHE A 64 9.57 -12.95 -8.35
CA PHE A 64 8.46 -13.51 -7.59
C PHE A 64 7.68 -14.53 -8.43
N PRO A 65 7.32 -15.71 -7.91
CA PRO A 65 6.61 -16.73 -8.69
C PRO A 65 5.27 -16.23 -9.22
N ARG A 66 5.03 -16.29 -10.53
CA ARG A 66 3.80 -15.78 -11.18
C ARG A 66 2.52 -16.38 -10.59
N GLY A 67 2.52 -17.69 -10.29
CA GLY A 67 1.38 -18.36 -9.67
C GLY A 67 1.06 -17.80 -8.29
N LEU A 68 2.09 -17.48 -7.50
CA LEU A 68 1.92 -16.88 -6.17
C LEU A 68 1.39 -15.43 -6.30
N ALA A 69 1.88 -14.66 -7.27
CA ALA A 69 1.36 -13.32 -7.56
C ALA A 69 -0.13 -13.36 -7.93
N ALA A 70 -0.52 -14.26 -8.84
CA ALA A 70 -1.92 -14.45 -9.22
C ALA A 70 -2.79 -14.91 -8.04
N MET A 71 -2.28 -15.81 -7.20
CA MET A 71 -2.98 -16.24 -5.99
C MET A 71 -3.22 -15.07 -5.03
N LEU A 72 -2.22 -14.24 -4.76
CA LEU A 72 -2.36 -13.08 -3.88
C LEU A 72 -3.36 -12.07 -4.47
N GLN A 73 -3.34 -11.85 -5.78
CA GLN A 73 -4.31 -11.00 -6.46
C GLN A 73 -5.74 -11.56 -6.35
N ALA A 74 -5.93 -12.87 -6.53
CA ALA A 74 -7.24 -13.51 -6.34
C ALA A 74 -7.71 -13.41 -4.88
N LEU A 75 -6.80 -13.57 -3.91
CA LEU A 75 -7.09 -13.46 -2.48
C LEU A 75 -7.59 -12.07 -2.09
N SER A 76 -7.12 -11.02 -2.75
CA SER A 76 -7.51 -9.62 -2.45
C SER A 76 -9.02 -9.38 -2.54
N VAL A 77 -9.74 -10.17 -3.32
CA VAL A 77 -11.20 -10.11 -3.45
C VAL A 77 -11.90 -11.30 -2.80
N TRP A 78 -11.28 -12.48 -2.83
CA TRP A 78 -11.86 -13.70 -2.28
C TRP A 78 -12.03 -13.64 -0.75
N LEU A 79 -11.13 -13.00 -0.04
CA LEU A 79 -11.24 -12.76 1.41
C LEU A 79 -12.46 -11.90 1.80
N TYR A 80 -13.10 -11.26 0.83
CA TYR A 80 -14.27 -10.40 1.00
C TYR A 80 -15.51 -10.95 0.28
N ASP A 81 -15.63 -12.27 0.15
CA ASP A 81 -16.77 -13.00 -0.40
C ASP A 81 -17.02 -12.80 -1.92
N ALA A 82 -16.07 -12.20 -2.65
CA ALA A 82 -16.15 -12.12 -4.10
C ALA A 82 -15.52 -13.35 -4.77
N SER A 83 -15.86 -13.59 -6.04
CA SER A 83 -15.21 -14.66 -6.81
C SER A 83 -13.73 -14.38 -6.98
N PRO A 84 -12.83 -15.35 -6.72
CA PRO A 84 -11.38 -15.17 -6.92
C PRO A 84 -11.02 -14.80 -8.36
N LEU A 85 -11.84 -15.21 -9.34
CA LEU A 85 -11.62 -14.87 -10.75
C LEU A 85 -11.87 -13.39 -11.04
N THR A 86 -12.70 -12.72 -10.25
CA THR A 86 -12.95 -11.27 -10.41
C THR A 86 -11.68 -10.45 -10.20
N GLY A 87 -10.82 -10.86 -9.27
CA GLY A 87 -9.53 -10.19 -9.04
C GLY A 87 -8.53 -10.34 -10.18
N LEU A 88 -8.70 -11.35 -11.04
CA LEU A 88 -7.83 -11.63 -12.19
C LEU A 88 -8.36 -11.06 -13.51
N ALA A 89 -9.66 -10.74 -13.58
CA ALA A 89 -10.32 -10.24 -14.78
C ALA A 89 -10.09 -8.72 -14.93
N TRP A 90 -9.17 -8.34 -15.79
CA TRP A 90 -8.79 -6.93 -16.01
C TRP A 90 -9.22 -6.40 -17.39
N GLU A 91 -9.45 -7.28 -18.36
CA GLU A 91 -9.68 -6.90 -19.77
C GLU A 91 -10.97 -6.08 -19.92
N ALA A 92 -12.08 -6.56 -19.39
CA ALA A 92 -13.37 -5.89 -19.54
C ALA A 92 -13.42 -4.53 -18.82
N PRO A 93 -12.94 -4.39 -17.55
CA PRO A 93 -12.83 -3.09 -16.91
C PRO A 93 -11.93 -2.10 -17.66
N LEU A 94 -10.80 -2.56 -18.20
CA LEU A 94 -9.91 -1.69 -18.96
C LEU A 94 -10.52 -1.27 -20.29
N ALA A 95 -11.18 -2.19 -21.01
CA ALA A 95 -11.90 -1.87 -22.23
C ALA A 95 -12.98 -0.80 -21.98
N HIS A 96 -13.74 -0.94 -20.90
CA HIS A 96 -14.76 0.05 -20.53
C HIS A 96 -14.16 1.44 -20.25
N ILE A 97 -13.01 1.51 -19.56
CA ILE A 97 -12.31 2.78 -19.34
C ILE A 97 -11.89 3.40 -20.68
N LYS A 98 -11.33 2.59 -21.60
CA LYS A 98 -10.92 3.06 -22.94
C LYS A 98 -12.10 3.58 -23.76
N GLU A 99 -13.25 2.92 -23.73
CA GLU A 99 -14.47 3.37 -24.40
C GLU A 99 -14.95 4.72 -23.88
N ARG A 100 -14.97 4.91 -22.56
CA ARG A 100 -15.34 6.18 -21.93
C ARG A 100 -14.38 7.31 -22.32
N LEU A 101 -13.09 7.04 -22.32
CA LEU A 101 -12.08 8.02 -22.77
C LEU A 101 -12.26 8.36 -24.25
N ALA A 102 -12.51 7.36 -25.11
CA ALA A 102 -12.75 7.57 -26.54
C ALA A 102 -14.04 8.36 -26.82
N SER A 103 -15.05 8.28 -25.94
CA SER A 103 -16.25 9.11 -26.01
C SER A 103 -16.03 10.57 -25.57
N GLY A 104 -14.83 10.92 -25.13
CA GLY A 104 -14.48 12.26 -24.63
C GLY A 104 -14.86 12.49 -23.17
N GLU A 105 -15.18 11.42 -22.43
CA GLU A 105 -15.48 11.55 -21.00
C GLU A 105 -14.22 11.85 -20.20
N ARG A 106 -14.32 12.77 -19.25
CA ARG A 106 -13.25 13.17 -18.32
C ARG A 106 -13.18 12.21 -17.14
N VAL A 107 -12.86 10.93 -17.42
CA VAL A 107 -12.94 9.83 -16.45
C VAL A 107 -12.07 10.10 -15.23
N PHE A 108 -10.81 10.47 -15.42
CA PHE A 108 -9.84 10.63 -14.34
C PHE A 108 -10.06 11.95 -13.58
N GLU A 109 -10.43 13.02 -14.26
CA GLU A 109 -10.76 14.30 -13.61
C GLU A 109 -12.00 14.18 -12.73
N ASN A 110 -13.02 13.45 -13.20
CA ASN A 110 -14.21 13.16 -12.40
C ASN A 110 -13.87 12.29 -11.18
N ALA A 111 -13.00 11.29 -11.36
CA ALA A 111 -12.52 10.47 -10.24
C ALA A 111 -11.71 11.29 -9.22
N ILE A 112 -10.83 12.20 -9.68
CA ILE A 112 -10.11 13.12 -8.79
C ILE A 112 -11.10 13.95 -7.97
N ARG A 113 -12.11 14.52 -8.61
CA ARG A 113 -13.10 15.34 -7.94
C ARG A 113 -13.86 14.54 -6.89
N SER A 114 -14.49 13.44 -7.28
CA SER A 114 -15.36 12.68 -6.39
C SER A 114 -14.60 11.90 -5.32
N CYS A 115 -13.45 11.29 -5.66
CA CYS A 115 -12.72 10.42 -4.73
C CYS A 115 -11.74 11.17 -3.82
N PHE A 116 -11.23 12.33 -4.23
CA PHE A 116 -10.20 13.04 -3.47
C PHE A 116 -10.64 14.43 -2.98
N LEU A 117 -11.21 15.25 -3.84
CA LEU A 117 -11.55 16.65 -3.48
C LEU A 117 -12.83 16.75 -2.66
N GLU A 118 -13.87 16.02 -3.04
CA GLU A 118 -15.17 16.00 -2.38
C GLU A 118 -15.28 14.94 -1.27
N ASN A 119 -14.30 14.04 -1.17
CA ASN A 119 -14.30 12.98 -0.18
C ASN A 119 -13.84 13.52 1.19
N GLU A 120 -14.71 13.41 2.20
CA GLU A 120 -14.43 13.80 3.58
C GLU A 120 -13.66 12.71 4.37
N SER A 121 -13.62 11.46 3.87
CA SER A 121 -12.95 10.32 4.51
C SER A 121 -11.44 10.36 4.25
N ARG A 122 -10.75 11.33 4.88
CA ARG A 122 -9.32 11.56 4.72
C ARG A 122 -8.62 11.77 6.06
N SER A 123 -7.33 11.44 6.11
CA SER A 123 -6.48 11.67 7.27
C SER A 123 -5.10 12.16 6.85
N LEU A 124 -4.51 13.04 7.67
CA LEU A 124 -3.12 13.45 7.54
C LEU A 124 -2.28 12.71 8.57
N VAL A 125 -1.29 11.95 8.12
CA VAL A 125 -0.35 11.24 8.98
C VAL A 125 1.02 11.91 8.90
N ILE A 126 1.54 12.36 10.03
CA ILE A 126 2.84 13.01 10.13
C ILE A 126 3.80 12.09 10.90
N LEU A 127 4.84 11.61 10.22
CA LEU A 127 5.90 10.83 10.83
C LEU A 127 7.08 11.76 11.15
N THR A 128 7.34 11.94 12.44
CA THR A 128 8.45 12.75 12.92
C THR A 128 9.61 11.82 13.32
N PRO A 129 10.84 12.09 12.89
CA PRO A 129 12.00 11.30 13.32
C PRO A 129 12.24 11.45 14.82
N ASP A 130 12.52 10.35 15.47
CA ASP A 130 12.85 10.29 16.89
C ASP A 130 14.17 9.54 17.08
N ALA A 131 15.24 10.27 17.35
CA ALA A 131 16.57 9.71 17.51
C ALA A 131 16.68 8.77 18.74
N GLY A 132 15.79 8.90 19.70
CA GLY A 132 15.79 8.08 20.93
C GLY A 132 14.92 6.81 20.84
N LEU A 133 14.14 6.63 19.77
CA LEU A 133 13.15 5.55 19.68
C LEU A 133 13.80 4.17 19.78
N ALA A 134 14.84 3.93 19.00
CA ALA A 134 15.54 2.63 18.99
C ALA A 134 16.08 2.25 20.38
N ALA A 135 16.73 3.19 21.06
CA ALA A 135 17.27 2.97 22.40
C ALA A 135 16.17 2.69 23.45
N ARG A 136 15.01 3.37 23.32
CA ARG A 136 13.86 3.09 24.20
C ARG A 136 13.28 1.70 23.94
N GLN A 137 13.07 1.35 22.68
CA GLN A 137 12.57 0.03 22.30
C GLN A 137 13.50 -1.10 22.77
N GLU A 138 14.80 -0.94 22.58
CA GLU A 138 15.79 -1.91 23.04
C GLU A 138 15.75 -2.05 24.56
N LYS A 139 15.67 -0.95 25.32
CA LYS A 139 15.55 -0.97 26.77
C LYS A 139 14.27 -1.65 27.24
N GLU A 140 13.13 -1.36 26.61
CA GLU A 140 11.84 -1.96 26.91
C GLU A 140 11.86 -3.47 26.66
N GLU A 141 12.38 -3.88 25.49
CA GLU A 141 12.51 -5.29 25.15
C GLU A 141 13.45 -6.03 26.10
N ARG A 142 14.59 -5.46 26.41
CA ARG A 142 15.52 -6.03 27.41
C ARG A 142 14.85 -6.19 28.77
N SER A 143 14.15 -5.16 29.24
CA SER A 143 13.43 -5.22 30.53
C SER A 143 12.30 -6.26 30.50
N ARG A 144 11.64 -6.48 29.37
CA ARG A 144 10.65 -7.54 29.16
C ARG A 144 11.29 -8.91 29.26
N LEU A 145 12.40 -9.11 28.56
CA LEU A 145 13.14 -10.38 28.55
C LEU A 145 13.74 -10.71 29.92
N ASP A 146 14.30 -9.74 30.62
CA ASP A 146 14.83 -9.89 31.96
C ASP A 146 13.76 -10.36 32.95
N ARG A 147 12.54 -9.79 32.84
CA ARG A 147 11.39 -10.23 33.69
C ARG A 147 10.98 -11.67 33.37
N ILE A 148 10.92 -12.06 32.11
CA ILE A 148 10.60 -13.41 31.70
C ILE A 148 11.68 -14.38 32.22
N GLN A 149 12.94 -14.03 32.05
CA GLN A 149 14.06 -14.83 32.50
C GLN A 149 14.07 -15.00 34.04
N ALA A 150 13.75 -13.93 34.76
CA ALA A 150 13.69 -13.98 36.25
C ALA A 150 12.52 -14.85 36.75
N ALA A 151 11.39 -14.86 36.04
CA ALA A 151 10.22 -15.65 36.36
C ALA A 151 10.35 -17.14 35.99
N ALA A 152 11.17 -17.46 34.99
CA ALA A 152 11.34 -18.80 34.49
C ALA A 152 12.14 -19.69 35.46
N SER A 153 11.66 -20.89 35.71
CA SER A 153 12.35 -21.92 36.45
C SER A 153 13.62 -22.41 35.74
N PRO A 154 14.57 -23.05 36.45
CA PRO A 154 15.76 -23.64 35.80
C PRO A 154 15.40 -24.62 34.66
N ALA A 155 14.37 -25.45 34.87
CA ALA A 155 13.93 -26.44 33.87
C ALA A 155 13.36 -25.76 32.61
N GLU A 156 12.56 -24.71 32.76
CA GLU A 156 12.02 -23.96 31.60
C GLU A 156 13.15 -23.28 30.81
N ARG A 157 14.16 -22.72 31.47
CA ARG A 157 15.32 -22.12 30.79
C ARG A 157 16.12 -23.17 30.02
N GLU A 158 16.33 -24.36 30.59
CA GLU A 158 17.03 -25.47 29.91
C GLU A 158 16.26 -25.97 28.69
N GLU A 159 14.93 -26.07 28.81
CA GLU A 159 14.05 -26.44 27.69
C GLU A 159 14.07 -25.40 26.56
N VAL A 160 14.02 -24.11 26.84
CA VAL A 160 14.17 -23.06 25.84
C VAL A 160 15.52 -23.16 25.13
N CYS A 161 16.60 -23.43 25.86
CA CYS A 161 17.92 -23.60 25.27
C CYS A 161 18.00 -24.87 24.38
N ARG A 162 17.32 -25.95 24.77
CA ARG A 162 17.23 -27.19 24.00
C ARG A 162 16.49 -26.96 22.67
N ILE A 163 15.28 -26.40 22.74
CA ILE A 163 14.45 -26.10 21.56
C ILE A 163 15.19 -25.15 20.59
N THR A 164 15.84 -24.11 21.13
CA THR A 164 16.60 -23.16 20.30
C THR A 164 17.76 -23.85 19.54
N ARG A 165 18.45 -24.79 20.20
CA ARG A 165 19.53 -25.57 19.55
C ARG A 165 18.97 -26.48 18.45
N GLU A 166 17.85 -27.15 18.71
CA GLU A 166 17.19 -28.01 17.72
C GLU A 166 16.70 -27.22 16.51
N LEU A 167 16.08 -26.07 16.72
CA LEU A 167 15.66 -25.19 15.61
C LEU A 167 16.84 -24.73 14.76
N LYS A 168 17.95 -24.34 15.38
CA LYS A 168 19.16 -23.94 14.64
C LYS A 168 19.81 -25.11 13.88
N ALA A 169 19.67 -26.32 14.37
CA ALA A 169 20.19 -27.52 13.68
C ALA A 169 19.29 -27.97 12.52
N ALA A 170 18.01 -27.60 12.55
CA ALA A 170 17.03 -27.92 11.51
C ALA A 170 16.98 -26.89 10.37
N GLN A 171 17.58 -25.72 10.52
CA GLN A 171 17.72 -24.67 9.49
C GLN A 171 18.99 -24.85 8.66
#